data_215b08c9299b4a7c0b23e68eb521582e
#
_entry.id   215b08c9299b4a7c0b23e68eb521582e
#
_cell.length_a   1.000
_cell.length_b   1.000
_cell.length_c   1.000
_cell.angle_alpha   90.00
_cell.angle_beta   90.00
_cell.angle_gamma   90.00
#
_symmetry.space_group_name_H-M   'P 1'
#
loop_
_entity.id
_entity.type
_entity.pdbx_description
1 polymer ?
#
loop_
_entity_poly.entity_id
_entity_poly.type
_entity_poly.pdbx_seq_one_letter_code
_entity_poly.pdbx_strand_id
1 'polypeptide(L)'
;MNRLSKSLMAAILSVTALSLFAGPSAACTTFRLQSQDGAWIIGRSMELGLLLESKVMLVPRKYRLATMRPDMSAGDTWVSKFGFLGINTLGLDIATDGMNEVGLSAHALYIPGFFEYQPYPADGKNALANTDVVNWMLSQYQTVEEVRAALTKVTVYGIDILKAGVQPLHWAVRDANGGSIVVEYVKGKLTVHDNPLGVLTNAPNFDWHMTNLRAHMNLTNVNLEGLKLGAISVPPLGQGSGLIGLPGDYTPPSRFLRATALTYAAAPVASATEGANLAFHILNAVDIPIGAVAEKAGPVKDGKQPLAYEQTQWITVYDLKNKTAYFRTYGNLNMRKIEVSKVQFDGSAIQHMPMARDMLAEDLTPAAKR
;
A
#
# COMPACT_ATOMS: atom_id res chain seq x y z
N MET A 1 57.12 -12.70 -12.85
CA MET A 1 55.78 -12.10 -12.74
C MET A 1 55.02 -12.84 -11.63
N ASN A 2 54.89 -12.15 -10.50
CA ASN A 2 54.59 -12.76 -9.22
C ASN A 2 53.09 -13.12 -9.05
N ARG A 3 52.83 -14.20 -8.34
CA ARG A 3 51.50 -14.72 -7.99
C ARG A 3 50.58 -13.70 -7.27
N LEU A 4 51.10 -12.59 -6.77
CA LEU A 4 50.38 -11.49 -6.13
C LEU A 4 49.54 -10.62 -7.10
N SER A 5 49.91 -10.55 -8.38
CA SER A 5 49.18 -9.72 -9.36
C SER A 5 47.86 -10.37 -9.88
N LYS A 6 47.77 -11.69 -9.79
CA LYS A 6 46.55 -12.41 -10.24
C LYS A 6 45.42 -12.40 -9.19
N SER A 7 45.78 -12.34 -7.91
CA SER A 7 44.80 -12.26 -6.82
C SER A 7 44.19 -10.86 -6.66
N LEU A 8 44.90 -9.81 -7.02
CA LEU A 8 44.43 -8.44 -6.99
C LEU A 8 43.48 -8.12 -8.15
N MET A 9 43.69 -8.77 -9.32
CA MET A 9 42.80 -8.61 -10.48
C MET A 9 41.49 -9.39 -10.36
N ALA A 10 41.47 -10.50 -9.62
CA ALA A 10 40.25 -11.26 -9.31
C ALA A 10 39.39 -10.57 -8.24
N ALA A 11 40.02 -9.81 -7.32
CA ALA A 11 39.26 -9.07 -6.29
C ALA A 11 38.64 -7.78 -6.83
N ILE A 12 39.16 -7.19 -7.91
CA ILE A 12 38.58 -5.98 -8.52
C ILE A 12 37.40 -6.32 -9.46
N LEU A 13 37.34 -7.55 -10.03
CA LEU A 13 36.21 -7.99 -10.85
C LEU A 13 34.98 -8.48 -10.04
N SER A 14 35.16 -8.76 -8.75
CA SER A 14 34.04 -9.21 -7.89
C SER A 14 33.29 -8.08 -7.16
N VAL A 15 33.80 -6.84 -7.20
CA VAL A 15 33.16 -5.69 -6.53
C VAL A 15 32.23 -4.90 -7.47
N THR A 16 32.30 -5.11 -8.79
CA THR A 16 31.47 -4.40 -9.78
C THR A 16 30.17 -5.11 -10.15
N ALA A 17 29.87 -6.27 -9.57
CA ALA A 17 28.62 -7.01 -9.84
C ALA A 17 27.54 -6.86 -8.75
N LEU A 18 27.77 -6.05 -7.71
CA LEU A 18 26.85 -5.97 -6.53
C LEU A 18 25.99 -4.71 -6.49
N SER A 19 25.87 -3.95 -7.57
CA SER A 19 25.13 -2.67 -7.55
C SER A 19 24.07 -2.47 -8.64
N LEU A 20 23.43 -3.53 -9.14
CA LEU A 20 22.43 -3.40 -10.22
C LEU A 20 21.12 -4.19 -10.03
N PHE A 21 20.74 -4.49 -8.80
CA PHE A 21 19.36 -4.87 -8.51
C PHE A 21 18.76 -3.84 -7.53
N ALA A 22 18.56 -2.60 -7.99
CA ALA A 22 17.43 -1.86 -7.48
C ALA A 22 16.21 -2.68 -7.89
N GLY A 23 15.58 -3.38 -6.94
CA GLY A 23 14.31 -4.04 -7.19
C GLY A 23 13.30 -3.01 -7.69
N PRO A 24 12.27 -3.44 -8.44
CA PRO A 24 11.31 -2.52 -9.02
C PRO A 24 10.81 -1.55 -7.96
N SER A 25 10.92 -0.25 -8.25
CA SER A 25 10.31 0.78 -7.42
C SER A 25 8.83 0.49 -7.34
N ALA A 26 8.27 0.49 -6.15
CA ALA A 26 6.84 0.33 -5.94
C ALA A 26 6.30 1.62 -5.33
N ALA A 27 5.31 2.18 -5.97
CA ALA A 27 4.56 3.30 -5.45
C ALA A 27 3.27 2.78 -4.82
N CYS A 28 2.95 3.23 -3.63
CA CYS A 28 1.76 2.84 -2.88
C CYS A 28 1.23 4.03 -2.12
N THR A 29 -0.10 4.16 -2.03
CA THR A 29 -0.71 5.19 -1.19
C THR A 29 -1.87 4.59 -0.42
N THR A 30 -2.00 4.92 0.87
CA THR A 30 -3.21 4.64 1.64
C THR A 30 -3.53 5.83 2.54
N PHE A 31 -4.83 6.04 2.77
CA PHE A 31 -5.33 7.06 3.67
C PHE A 31 -6.63 6.61 4.31
N ARG A 32 -7.11 7.39 5.30
CA ARG A 32 -8.45 7.23 5.87
C ARG A 32 -9.22 8.55 5.82
N LEU A 33 -10.53 8.44 5.78
CA LEU A 33 -11.47 9.54 6.03
C LEU A 33 -12.64 9.04 6.86
N GLN A 34 -13.39 9.93 7.47
CA GLN A 34 -14.55 9.59 8.28
C GLN A 34 -15.80 10.23 7.69
N SER A 35 -16.87 9.47 7.53
CA SER A 35 -18.19 9.99 7.19
C SER A 35 -18.97 10.41 8.43
N GLN A 36 -19.99 11.26 8.27
CA GLN A 36 -20.80 11.79 9.38
C GLN A 36 -21.59 10.71 10.12
N ASP A 37 -21.91 9.58 9.44
CA ASP A 37 -22.51 8.40 10.08
C ASP A 37 -21.51 7.60 10.94
N GLY A 38 -20.26 8.08 11.06
CA GLY A 38 -19.21 7.51 11.89
C GLY A 38 -18.44 6.35 11.26
N ALA A 39 -18.60 6.11 9.94
CA ALA A 39 -17.82 5.07 9.26
C ALA A 39 -16.40 5.56 8.95
N TRP A 40 -15.40 4.71 9.22
CA TRP A 40 -14.03 4.89 8.75
C TRP A 40 -13.88 4.24 7.39
N ILE A 41 -13.48 5.06 6.43
CA ILE A 41 -13.27 4.68 5.03
C ILE A 41 -11.77 4.71 4.74
N ILE A 42 -11.24 3.62 4.25
CA ILE A 42 -9.82 3.47 3.93
C ILE A 42 -9.66 3.40 2.43
N GLY A 43 -8.89 4.32 1.86
CA GLY A 43 -8.48 4.27 0.46
C GLY A 43 -7.07 3.69 0.30
N ARG A 44 -6.85 2.89 -0.75
CA ARG A 44 -5.56 2.25 -1.05
C ARG A 44 -5.34 2.13 -2.55
N SER A 45 -4.15 2.50 -3.03
CA SER A 45 -3.71 2.26 -4.40
C SER A 45 -2.41 1.45 -4.43
N MET A 46 -2.32 0.49 -5.35
CA MET A 46 -1.16 -0.38 -5.56
C MET A 46 -0.53 -0.08 -6.91
N GLU A 47 0.69 0.39 -6.87
CA GLU A 47 1.50 0.68 -8.04
C GLU A 47 2.77 -0.19 -8.03
N LEU A 48 3.08 -0.80 -9.16
CA LEU A 48 4.30 -1.58 -9.36
C LEU A 48 4.56 -1.78 -10.86
N GLY A 49 5.83 -1.78 -11.25
CA GLY A 49 6.25 -2.08 -12.61
C GLY A 49 6.17 -3.57 -12.99
N LEU A 50 6.03 -4.47 -12.00
CA LEU A 50 5.78 -5.90 -12.21
C LEU A 50 4.29 -6.19 -12.06
N LEU A 51 3.68 -6.92 -13.00
CA LEU A 51 2.30 -7.34 -12.87
C LEU A 51 2.14 -8.36 -11.73
N LEU A 52 1.33 -8.00 -10.74
CA LEU A 52 1.10 -8.83 -9.54
C LEU A 52 0.07 -9.94 -9.74
N GLU A 53 -0.71 -9.88 -10.83
CA GLU A 53 -1.81 -10.83 -11.12
C GLU A 53 -2.74 -11.07 -9.93
N SER A 54 -2.97 -9.99 -9.19
CA SER A 54 -3.73 -10.01 -7.93
C SER A 54 -5.14 -10.53 -8.11
N LYS A 55 -5.59 -11.28 -7.12
CA LYS A 55 -6.97 -11.77 -6.98
C LYS A 55 -7.50 -11.35 -5.62
N VAL A 56 -8.81 -11.23 -5.53
CA VAL A 56 -9.47 -11.22 -4.22
C VAL A 56 -9.37 -12.62 -3.63
N MET A 57 -8.95 -12.69 -2.39
CA MET A 57 -8.76 -13.90 -1.62
C MET A 57 -9.70 -13.86 -0.42
N LEU A 58 -10.56 -14.87 -0.24
CA LEU A 58 -11.41 -15.04 0.93
C LEU A 58 -10.87 -16.19 1.77
N VAL A 59 -10.34 -15.85 2.93
CA VAL A 59 -9.74 -16.82 3.87
C VAL A 59 -10.77 -17.14 4.96
N PRO A 60 -11.14 -18.41 5.14
CA PRO A 60 -12.16 -18.77 6.11
C PRO A 60 -11.64 -18.74 7.55
N ARG A 61 -12.59 -18.68 8.52
CA ARG A 61 -12.31 -18.96 9.93
C ARG A 61 -11.79 -20.38 10.07
N LYS A 62 -11.03 -20.64 11.13
CA LYS A 62 -10.46 -21.96 11.45
C LYS A 62 -9.52 -22.53 10.38
N TYR A 63 -9.16 -21.74 9.38
CA TYR A 63 -8.18 -22.11 8.38
C TYR A 63 -6.78 -22.08 9.01
N ARG A 64 -5.96 -23.12 8.71
CA ARG A 64 -4.58 -23.19 9.20
C ARG A 64 -3.66 -22.45 8.23
N LEU A 65 -3.10 -21.37 8.71
CA LEU A 65 -2.06 -20.59 8.02
C LEU A 65 -0.68 -20.96 8.58
N ALA A 66 0.35 -20.76 7.81
CA ALA A 66 1.74 -20.96 8.20
C ALA A 66 2.59 -19.80 7.72
N THR A 67 3.59 -19.42 8.51
CA THR A 67 4.66 -18.55 8.01
C THR A 67 5.66 -19.36 7.21
N MET A 68 6.41 -18.70 6.34
CA MET A 68 7.43 -19.33 5.51
C MET A 68 8.81 -19.13 6.15
N ARG A 69 9.59 -20.20 6.34
CA ARG A 69 10.96 -20.11 6.85
C ARG A 69 11.94 -19.59 5.80
N PRO A 70 13.16 -19.16 6.19
CA PRO A 70 14.18 -18.71 5.25
C PRO A 70 14.58 -19.75 4.20
N ASP A 71 14.43 -21.04 4.50
CA ASP A 71 14.66 -22.16 3.59
C ASP A 71 13.45 -22.52 2.71
N MET A 72 12.39 -21.69 2.75
CA MET A 72 11.12 -21.85 2.06
C MET A 72 10.24 -23.01 2.56
N SER A 73 10.59 -23.66 3.67
CA SER A 73 9.73 -24.63 4.34
C SER A 73 8.66 -23.94 5.20
N ALA A 74 7.61 -24.68 5.57
CA ALA A 74 6.60 -24.18 6.49
C ALA A 74 7.19 -23.95 7.90
N GLY A 75 6.97 -22.76 8.44
CA GLY A 75 7.35 -22.37 9.80
C GLY A 75 6.22 -22.53 10.82
N ASP A 76 6.15 -21.61 11.76
CA ASP A 76 5.09 -21.55 12.76
C ASP A 76 3.72 -21.47 12.11
N THR A 77 2.76 -22.16 12.68
CA THR A 77 1.38 -22.18 12.17
C THR A 77 0.43 -21.54 13.16
N TRP A 78 -0.63 -20.94 12.63
CA TRP A 78 -1.73 -20.44 13.43
C TRP A 78 -3.07 -20.77 12.78
N VAL A 79 -4.13 -20.73 13.56
CA VAL A 79 -5.49 -20.96 13.08
C VAL A 79 -6.20 -19.62 13.00
N SER A 80 -6.80 -19.31 11.88
CA SER A 80 -7.56 -18.08 11.66
C SER A 80 -8.73 -17.98 12.64
N LYS A 81 -8.76 -16.94 13.46
CA LYS A 81 -9.89 -16.60 14.35
C LYS A 81 -10.99 -15.90 13.57
N PHE A 82 -10.58 -15.01 12.67
CA PHE A 82 -11.49 -14.22 11.84
C PHE A 82 -11.31 -14.59 10.38
N GLY A 83 -12.43 -14.67 9.66
CA GLY A 83 -12.41 -14.71 8.22
C GLY A 83 -12.03 -13.33 7.66
N PHE A 84 -11.34 -13.30 6.52
CA PHE A 84 -10.94 -12.03 5.92
C PHE A 84 -10.96 -12.07 4.41
N LEU A 85 -11.16 -10.89 3.83
CA LEU A 85 -10.90 -10.59 2.44
C LEU A 85 -9.50 -10.00 2.33
N GLY A 86 -8.67 -10.59 1.49
CA GLY A 86 -7.35 -10.06 1.12
C GLY A 86 -7.26 -9.83 -0.38
N ILE A 87 -6.34 -8.95 -0.78
CA ILE A 87 -5.86 -8.87 -2.16
C ILE A 87 -4.49 -9.51 -2.19
N ASN A 88 -4.37 -10.60 -2.92
CA ASN A 88 -3.14 -11.38 -2.97
C ASN A 88 -2.15 -10.85 -4.02
N THR A 89 -0.97 -11.44 -4.05
CA THR A 89 0.11 -11.10 -4.99
C THR A 89 0.69 -12.35 -5.63
N LEU A 90 1.00 -12.26 -6.93
CA LEU A 90 1.73 -13.29 -7.71
C LEU A 90 1.08 -14.68 -7.66
N GLY A 91 -0.24 -14.73 -7.51
CA GLY A 91 -0.96 -16.00 -7.40
C GLY A 91 -0.72 -16.77 -6.08
N LEU A 92 0.02 -16.19 -5.13
CA LEU A 92 0.29 -16.78 -3.83
C LEU A 92 -0.81 -16.42 -2.82
N ASP A 93 -0.95 -17.20 -1.74
CA ASP A 93 -1.88 -16.92 -0.64
C ASP A 93 -1.29 -15.89 0.35
N ILE A 94 -0.64 -14.87 -0.20
CA ILE A 94 -0.02 -13.76 0.51
C ILE A 94 -0.83 -12.51 0.24
N ALA A 95 -1.56 -12.02 1.24
CA ALA A 95 -2.28 -10.76 1.15
C ALA A 95 -1.32 -9.57 1.31
N THR A 96 -1.41 -8.61 0.40
CA THR A 96 -0.74 -7.31 0.52
C THR A 96 -1.68 -6.22 1.01
N ASP A 97 -2.98 -6.51 1.03
CA ASP A 97 -4.06 -5.60 1.36
C ASP A 97 -5.27 -6.38 1.83
N GLY A 98 -6.10 -5.82 2.71
CA GLY A 98 -7.32 -6.50 3.10
C GLY A 98 -8.04 -5.95 4.32
N MET A 99 -9.19 -6.57 4.58
CA MET A 99 -10.04 -6.30 5.75
C MET A 99 -10.66 -7.61 6.25
N ASN A 100 -10.71 -7.77 7.57
CA ASN A 100 -11.39 -8.92 8.16
C ASN A 100 -12.89 -8.63 8.46
N GLU A 101 -13.62 -9.67 8.81
CA GLU A 101 -15.06 -9.62 9.07
C GLU A 101 -15.47 -8.79 10.27
N VAL A 102 -14.53 -8.40 11.13
CA VAL A 102 -14.79 -7.53 12.30
C VAL A 102 -14.34 -6.09 12.09
N GLY A 103 -13.74 -5.75 10.92
CA GLY A 103 -13.42 -4.38 10.52
C GLY A 103 -12.01 -3.93 10.87
N LEU A 104 -11.06 -4.85 11.08
CA LEU A 104 -9.63 -4.53 11.03
C LEU A 104 -9.17 -4.55 9.58
N SER A 105 -8.42 -3.54 9.15
CA SER A 105 -7.73 -3.49 7.85
C SER A 105 -6.23 -3.42 8.02
N ALA A 106 -5.49 -4.09 7.13
CA ALA A 106 -4.03 -4.09 7.12
C ALA A 106 -3.53 -4.02 5.67
N HIS A 107 -2.51 -3.19 5.45
CA HIS A 107 -2.00 -2.85 4.13
C HIS A 107 -0.48 -2.86 4.17
N ALA A 108 0.16 -3.63 3.30
CA ALA A 108 1.60 -3.61 3.09
C ALA A 108 1.95 -2.59 2.01
N LEU A 109 2.93 -1.75 2.30
CA LEU A 109 3.48 -0.76 1.37
C LEU A 109 4.99 -0.93 1.28
N TYR A 110 5.59 -0.50 0.19
CA TYR A 110 7.00 -0.67 -0.11
C TYR A 110 7.83 0.47 0.51
N ILE A 111 8.95 0.15 1.21
CA ILE A 111 9.81 1.14 1.86
C ILE A 111 11.30 0.88 1.56
N PRO A 112 11.74 0.91 0.29
CA PRO A 112 13.11 0.59 -0.09
C PRO A 112 14.12 1.57 0.53
N GLY A 113 15.24 1.01 0.99
CA GLY A 113 16.35 1.78 1.56
C GLY A 113 16.17 2.26 3.00
N PHE A 114 14.99 2.06 3.59
CA PHE A 114 14.67 2.55 4.95
C PHE A 114 14.18 1.44 5.89
N PHE A 115 14.36 0.19 5.53
CA PHE A 115 13.94 -0.96 6.33
C PHE A 115 15.14 -1.81 6.74
N GLU A 116 15.01 -2.48 7.87
CA GLU A 116 15.87 -3.58 8.31
C GLU A 116 15.06 -4.42 9.28
N TYR A 117 14.72 -5.64 8.86
CA TYR A 117 13.98 -6.57 9.71
C TYR A 117 14.87 -7.17 10.78
N GLN A 118 14.23 -7.82 11.74
CA GLN A 118 14.92 -8.58 12.78
C GLN A 118 15.58 -9.83 12.16
N PRO A 119 16.69 -10.32 12.73
CA PRO A 119 17.26 -11.60 12.33
C PRO A 119 16.29 -12.73 12.65
N TYR A 120 16.29 -13.79 11.82
CA TYR A 120 15.54 -14.99 12.11
C TYR A 120 15.98 -15.56 13.46
N PRO A 121 15.04 -15.89 14.39
CA PRO A 121 15.41 -16.35 15.73
C PRO A 121 16.05 -17.73 15.68
N ALA A 122 17.11 -17.94 16.48
CA ALA A 122 17.90 -19.17 16.45
C ALA A 122 17.11 -20.42 16.82
N ASP A 123 16.07 -20.29 17.67
CA ASP A 123 15.17 -21.37 18.05
C ASP A 123 13.98 -21.53 17.10
N GLY A 124 13.85 -20.65 16.11
CA GLY A 124 12.81 -20.65 15.11
C GLY A 124 11.39 -20.39 15.63
N LYS A 125 11.25 -19.95 16.91
CA LYS A 125 9.95 -19.75 17.54
C LYS A 125 9.47 -18.30 17.47
N ASN A 126 8.15 -18.13 17.46
CA ASN A 126 7.51 -16.81 17.35
C ASN A 126 8.05 -16.00 16.16
N ALA A 127 8.44 -16.69 15.10
CA ALA A 127 8.98 -16.12 13.89
C ALA A 127 7.87 -15.88 12.87
N LEU A 128 7.82 -14.69 12.27
CA LEU A 128 6.84 -14.32 11.27
C LEU A 128 7.54 -13.70 10.07
N ALA A 129 7.39 -14.29 8.89
CA ALA A 129 7.95 -13.70 7.67
C ALA A 129 7.25 -12.38 7.34
N ASN A 130 8.02 -11.41 6.85
CA ASN A 130 7.49 -10.08 6.48
C ASN A 130 6.33 -10.14 5.47
N THR A 131 6.28 -11.16 4.63
CA THR A 131 5.21 -11.40 3.65
C THR A 131 3.91 -11.90 4.28
N ASP A 132 3.97 -12.51 5.45
CA ASP A 132 2.81 -13.12 6.12
C ASP A 132 2.14 -12.18 7.13
N VAL A 133 2.73 -11.01 7.38
CA VAL A 133 2.28 -10.06 8.41
C VAL A 133 0.81 -9.63 8.20
N VAL A 134 0.39 -9.35 6.97
CA VAL A 134 -1.01 -8.96 6.67
C VAL A 134 -1.96 -10.13 6.97
N ASN A 135 -1.64 -11.33 6.50
CA ASN A 135 -2.44 -12.53 6.78
C ASN A 135 -2.59 -12.78 8.28
N TRP A 136 -1.47 -12.64 9.02
CA TRP A 136 -1.45 -12.83 10.46
C TRP A 136 -2.29 -11.77 11.19
N MET A 137 -2.15 -10.50 10.84
CA MET A 137 -2.93 -9.41 11.44
C MET A 137 -4.42 -9.61 11.21
N LEU A 138 -4.84 -9.82 9.95
CA LEU A 138 -6.25 -9.94 9.59
C LEU A 138 -6.91 -11.18 10.17
N SER A 139 -6.17 -12.29 10.27
CA SER A 139 -6.73 -13.55 10.78
C SER A 139 -6.80 -13.62 12.30
N GLN A 140 -6.05 -12.79 13.06
CA GLN A 140 -5.89 -12.96 14.49
C GLN A 140 -6.49 -11.85 15.35
N TYR A 141 -6.60 -10.61 14.83
CA TYR A 141 -6.88 -9.42 15.65
C TYR A 141 -8.08 -8.64 15.11
N GLN A 142 -8.69 -7.86 16.00
CA GLN A 142 -9.83 -7.00 15.68
C GLN A 142 -9.54 -5.51 15.88
N THR A 143 -8.51 -5.15 16.67
CA THR A 143 -8.16 -3.78 16.97
C THR A 143 -6.69 -3.51 16.74
N VAL A 144 -6.33 -2.24 16.50
CA VAL A 144 -4.92 -1.84 16.36
C VAL A 144 -4.13 -2.04 17.65
N GLU A 145 -4.77 -1.93 18.81
CA GLU A 145 -4.11 -2.15 20.10
C GLU A 145 -3.76 -3.62 20.33
N GLU A 146 -4.63 -4.55 19.90
CA GLU A 146 -4.31 -5.97 19.90
C GLU A 146 -3.11 -6.27 18.98
N VAL A 147 -3.08 -5.67 17.77
CA VAL A 147 -1.94 -5.81 16.85
C VAL A 147 -0.66 -5.25 17.47
N ARG A 148 -0.71 -4.04 18.04
CA ARG A 148 0.43 -3.40 18.72
C ARG A 148 1.00 -4.30 19.81
N ALA A 149 0.16 -4.82 20.68
CA ALA A 149 0.56 -5.70 21.76
C ALA A 149 1.13 -7.04 21.27
N ALA A 150 0.61 -7.57 20.18
CA ALA A 150 1.03 -8.84 19.62
C ALA A 150 2.37 -8.75 18.87
N LEU A 151 2.63 -7.63 18.17
CA LEU A 151 3.90 -7.39 17.48
C LEU A 151 5.11 -7.43 18.40
N THR A 152 4.96 -7.10 19.69
CA THR A 152 6.05 -7.20 20.67
C THR A 152 6.42 -8.64 21.05
N LYS A 153 5.61 -9.62 20.64
CA LYS A 153 5.75 -11.04 20.99
C LYS A 153 6.23 -11.90 19.84
N VAL A 154 6.38 -11.32 18.65
CA VAL A 154 6.84 -12.02 17.44
C VAL A 154 8.09 -11.35 16.89
N THR A 155 8.94 -12.14 16.26
CA THR A 155 10.09 -11.66 15.50
C THR A 155 9.72 -11.61 14.03
N VAL A 156 9.65 -10.41 13.44
CA VAL A 156 9.42 -10.27 12.00
C VAL A 156 10.75 -10.25 11.28
N TYR A 157 10.97 -11.19 10.41
CA TYR A 157 12.18 -11.34 9.60
C TYR A 157 11.89 -11.23 8.12
N GLY A 158 12.93 -10.91 7.35
CA GLY A 158 12.82 -10.79 5.90
C GLY A 158 13.00 -12.13 5.20
N ILE A 159 12.16 -12.38 4.16
CA ILE A 159 12.27 -13.54 3.30
C ILE A 159 12.33 -13.11 1.84
N ASP A 160 13.19 -13.77 1.05
CA ASP A 160 13.34 -13.54 -0.39
C ASP A 160 12.60 -14.61 -1.19
N ILE A 161 11.29 -14.47 -1.33
CA ILE A 161 10.44 -15.41 -2.06
C ILE A 161 10.60 -15.35 -3.58
N LEU A 162 11.08 -14.23 -4.10
CA LEU A 162 11.23 -14.00 -5.54
C LEU A 162 12.67 -14.19 -6.04
N LYS A 163 13.62 -14.48 -5.15
CA LYS A 163 15.07 -14.49 -5.45
C LYS A 163 15.55 -13.18 -6.09
N ALA A 164 14.93 -12.07 -5.68
CA ALA A 164 15.20 -10.72 -6.13
C ALA A 164 15.52 -9.77 -4.96
N GLY A 165 15.80 -10.33 -3.79
CA GLY A 165 16.00 -9.62 -2.54
C GLY A 165 14.76 -9.63 -1.64
N VAL A 166 15.00 -9.40 -0.36
CA VAL A 166 13.95 -9.29 0.65
C VAL A 166 13.05 -8.10 0.33
N GLN A 167 11.73 -8.34 0.30
CA GLN A 167 10.78 -7.28 0.02
C GLN A 167 10.73 -6.27 1.17
N PRO A 168 11.05 -4.99 0.92
CA PRO A 168 11.07 -3.94 1.93
C PRO A 168 9.64 -3.43 2.19
N LEU A 169 8.99 -3.96 3.22
CA LEU A 169 7.61 -3.63 3.54
C LEU A 169 7.50 -2.91 4.88
N HIS A 170 6.56 -1.98 4.96
CA HIS A 170 5.98 -1.46 6.18
C HIS A 170 4.45 -1.55 6.10
N TRP A 171 3.77 -1.37 7.21
CA TRP A 171 2.35 -1.66 7.24
C TRP A 171 1.54 -0.52 7.84
N ALA A 172 0.39 -0.24 7.23
CA ALA A 172 -0.65 0.57 7.82
C ALA A 172 -1.76 -0.34 8.34
N VAL A 173 -2.17 -0.14 9.60
CA VAL A 173 -3.23 -0.93 10.23
C VAL A 173 -4.27 0.00 10.80
N ARG A 174 -5.56 -0.33 10.58
CA ARG A 174 -6.67 0.49 11.05
C ARG A 174 -7.83 -0.39 11.47
N ASP A 175 -8.64 0.09 12.41
CA ASP A 175 -9.84 -0.61 12.87
C ASP A 175 -11.10 0.27 12.79
N ALA A 176 -12.25 -0.38 12.94
CA ALA A 176 -13.55 0.27 12.86
C ALA A 176 -13.81 1.27 14.01
N ASN A 177 -13.02 1.24 15.10
CA ASN A 177 -13.11 2.16 16.22
C ASN A 177 -12.31 3.46 16.00
N GLY A 178 -11.59 3.56 14.87
CA GLY A 178 -10.77 4.71 14.50
C GLY A 178 -9.31 4.61 14.93
N GLY A 179 -8.88 3.47 15.44
CA GLY A 179 -7.47 3.18 15.63
C GLY A 179 -6.72 3.23 14.29
N SER A 180 -5.50 3.77 14.30
CA SER A 180 -4.65 3.87 13.11
C SER A 180 -3.18 3.92 13.51
N ILE A 181 -2.39 2.95 13.02
CA ILE A 181 -0.96 2.84 13.28
C ILE A 181 -0.18 2.58 12.00
N VAL A 182 1.10 2.92 12.04
CA VAL A 182 2.11 2.49 11.07
C VAL A 182 3.11 1.60 11.79
N VAL A 183 3.43 0.48 11.17
CA VAL A 183 4.41 -0.51 11.67
C VAL A 183 5.61 -0.51 10.75
N GLU A 184 6.77 -0.22 11.29
CA GLU A 184 8.06 -0.19 10.56
C GLU A 184 9.12 -1.01 11.31
N TYR A 185 10.05 -1.57 10.55
CA TYR A 185 11.26 -2.19 11.08
C TYR A 185 12.46 -1.41 10.59
N VAL A 186 13.12 -0.71 11.51
CA VAL A 186 14.25 0.19 11.23
C VAL A 186 15.44 -0.22 12.08
N LYS A 187 16.58 -0.49 11.45
CA LYS A 187 17.80 -0.96 12.14
C LYS A 187 17.55 -2.19 13.02
N GLY A 188 16.78 -3.14 12.50
CA GLY A 188 16.43 -4.39 13.21
C GLY A 188 15.46 -4.22 14.38
N LYS A 189 14.80 -3.06 14.50
CA LYS A 189 13.90 -2.76 15.62
C LYS A 189 12.50 -2.47 15.13
N LEU A 190 11.51 -3.04 15.84
CA LEU A 190 10.10 -2.69 15.66
C LEU A 190 9.88 -1.24 16.11
N THR A 191 9.25 -0.47 15.24
CA THR A 191 8.74 0.87 15.54
C THR A 191 7.24 0.90 15.16
N VAL A 192 6.40 1.29 16.11
CA VAL A 192 4.95 1.44 15.89
C VAL A 192 4.58 2.89 16.17
N HIS A 193 4.18 3.58 15.12
CA HIS A 193 3.74 4.98 15.19
C HIS A 193 2.23 5.06 15.25
N ASP A 194 1.71 5.95 16.10
CA ASP A 194 0.33 6.41 15.96
C ASP A 194 0.21 7.23 14.68
N ASN A 195 -0.82 6.96 13.88
CA ASN A 195 -1.05 7.65 12.63
C ASN A 195 -2.36 8.46 12.65
N PRO A 196 -2.39 9.61 13.32
CA PRO A 196 -3.60 10.42 13.42
C PRO A 196 -4.08 10.94 12.05
N LEU A 197 -3.15 11.19 11.11
CA LEU A 197 -3.48 11.61 9.75
C LEU A 197 -4.13 10.48 8.94
N GLY A 198 -3.80 9.23 9.25
CA GLY A 198 -4.27 8.08 8.51
C GLY A 198 -3.63 7.91 7.14
N VAL A 199 -2.63 8.69 6.77
CA VAL A 199 -1.94 8.61 5.47
C VAL A 199 -0.64 7.83 5.61
N LEU A 200 -0.33 6.99 4.62
CA LEU A 200 0.97 6.36 4.44
C LEU A 200 1.24 6.18 2.95
N THR A 201 2.50 6.37 2.55
CA THR A 201 2.99 6.09 1.19
C THR A 201 4.17 5.13 1.25
N ASN A 202 5.31 5.49 0.71
CA ASN A 202 6.52 4.66 0.67
C ASN A 202 7.65 5.36 1.44
N ALA A 203 8.91 5.06 1.06
CA ALA A 203 10.11 5.72 1.61
C ALA A 203 10.03 7.26 1.51
N PRO A 204 10.62 7.98 2.47
CA PRO A 204 11.29 7.52 3.70
C PRO A 204 10.34 6.99 4.80
N ASN A 205 10.86 6.81 6.02
CA ASN A 205 10.07 6.40 7.19
C ASN A 205 8.97 7.39 7.52
N PHE A 206 7.96 6.93 8.25
CA PHE A 206 6.75 7.71 8.57
C PHE A 206 7.04 9.00 9.32
N ASP A 207 7.95 8.99 10.29
CA ASP A 207 8.36 10.19 11.07
C ASP A 207 8.98 11.27 10.20
N TRP A 208 9.72 10.88 9.14
CA TRP A 208 10.22 11.82 8.16
C TRP A 208 9.09 12.51 7.39
N HIS A 209 8.08 11.76 6.95
CA HIS A 209 6.91 12.35 6.28
C HIS A 209 6.18 13.33 7.18
N MET A 210 6.01 13.02 8.46
CA MET A 210 5.43 13.92 9.46
C MET A 210 6.26 15.20 9.65
N THR A 211 7.59 15.07 9.60
CA THR A 211 8.49 16.23 9.66
C THR A 211 8.39 17.08 8.40
N ASN A 212 8.39 16.45 7.22
CA ASN A 212 8.28 17.13 5.92
C ASN A 212 6.96 17.90 5.78
N LEU A 213 5.87 17.39 6.33
CA LEU A 213 4.57 18.07 6.30
C LEU A 213 4.65 19.49 6.88
N ARG A 214 5.54 19.74 7.84
CA ARG A 214 5.72 21.06 8.49
C ARG A 214 6.19 22.14 7.50
N ALA A 215 6.81 21.77 6.37
CA ALA A 215 7.21 22.71 5.33
C ALA A 215 6.03 23.15 4.43
N HIS A 216 4.85 22.54 4.58
CA HIS A 216 3.69 22.73 3.71
C HIS A 216 2.44 23.23 4.48
N MET A 217 2.64 23.95 5.57
CA MET A 217 1.56 24.43 6.44
C MET A 217 0.68 25.53 5.83
N ASN A 218 1.11 26.09 4.70
CA ASN A 218 0.37 27.12 3.96
C ASN A 218 -0.73 26.54 3.04
N LEU A 219 -0.79 25.22 2.85
CA LEU A 219 -1.78 24.60 1.99
C LEU A 219 -3.18 24.66 2.63
N THR A 220 -4.14 25.17 1.87
CA THR A 220 -5.54 25.28 2.26
C THR A 220 -6.46 25.06 1.05
N ASN A 221 -7.69 24.61 1.29
CA ASN A 221 -8.72 24.50 0.26
C ASN A 221 -9.44 25.82 -0.02
N VAL A 222 -9.13 26.88 0.73
CA VAL A 222 -9.70 28.22 0.54
C VAL A 222 -8.82 29.00 -0.43
N ASN A 223 -9.43 29.64 -1.41
CA ASN A 223 -8.71 30.51 -2.33
C ASN A 223 -8.06 31.67 -1.60
N LEU A 224 -6.85 32.01 -2.03
CA LEU A 224 -6.15 33.21 -1.53
C LEU A 224 -6.87 34.48 -1.95
N GLU A 225 -6.84 35.47 -1.08
CA GLU A 225 -7.27 36.82 -1.43
C GLU A 225 -6.26 37.50 -2.38
N GLY A 226 -6.74 38.47 -3.15
CA GLY A 226 -5.86 39.26 -4.02
C GLY A 226 -4.90 40.14 -3.21
N LEU A 227 -3.75 40.41 -3.76
CA LEU A 227 -2.72 41.26 -3.19
C LEU A 227 -2.81 42.68 -3.75
N LYS A 228 -2.53 43.69 -2.90
CA LYS A 228 -2.27 45.09 -3.33
C LYS A 228 -0.77 45.35 -3.22
N LEU A 229 -0.12 45.65 -4.36
CA LEU A 229 1.27 46.05 -4.46
C LEU A 229 1.36 47.51 -4.88
N GLY A 230 1.32 48.41 -3.92
CA GLY A 230 1.20 49.82 -4.18
C GLY A 230 -0.15 50.16 -4.85
N ALA A 231 -0.12 50.71 -6.05
CA ALA A 231 -1.32 51.04 -6.86
C ALA A 231 -1.85 49.82 -7.68
N ILE A 232 -1.15 48.68 -7.68
CA ILE A 232 -1.51 47.51 -8.52
C ILE A 232 -2.32 46.53 -7.69
N SER A 233 -3.48 46.10 -8.19
CA SER A 233 -4.25 44.98 -7.65
C SER A 233 -3.93 43.71 -8.41
N VAL A 234 -3.52 42.65 -7.69
CA VAL A 234 -3.15 41.34 -8.25
C VAL A 234 -4.15 40.30 -7.71
N PRO A 235 -5.23 40.00 -8.44
CA PRO A 235 -6.17 38.95 -8.01
C PRO A 235 -5.57 37.56 -8.26
N PRO A 236 -6.08 36.50 -7.56
CA PRO A 236 -5.72 35.12 -7.84
C PRO A 236 -6.06 34.72 -9.27
N LEU A 237 -5.25 33.85 -9.87
CA LEU A 237 -5.48 33.30 -11.22
C LEU A 237 -6.43 32.10 -11.15
N GLY A 238 -7.74 32.33 -10.94
CA GLY A 238 -8.76 31.28 -10.89
C GLY A 238 -8.89 30.58 -9.55
N GLN A 239 -9.57 29.41 -9.54
CA GLN A 239 -9.86 28.62 -8.36
C GLN A 239 -8.70 27.70 -7.98
N GLY A 240 -8.62 27.30 -6.69
CA GLY A 240 -7.59 26.38 -6.19
C GLY A 240 -6.30 27.05 -5.74
N SER A 241 -6.27 28.39 -5.66
CA SER A 241 -5.06 29.16 -5.29
C SER A 241 -4.51 28.83 -3.90
N GLY A 242 -5.33 28.35 -2.97
CA GLY A 242 -4.87 27.90 -1.65
C GLY A 242 -4.02 26.62 -1.68
N LEU A 243 -4.04 25.86 -2.78
CA LEU A 243 -3.23 24.67 -2.98
C LEU A 243 -1.99 24.93 -3.87
N ILE A 244 -1.65 26.19 -4.14
CA ILE A 244 -0.40 26.51 -4.86
C ILE A 244 0.79 26.01 -4.07
N GLY A 245 1.67 25.23 -4.75
CA GLY A 245 2.81 24.57 -4.13
C GLY A 245 2.54 23.12 -3.69
N LEU A 246 1.29 22.62 -3.84
CA LEU A 246 1.03 21.18 -3.69
C LEU A 246 1.77 20.41 -4.79
N PRO A 247 2.73 19.50 -4.43
CA PRO A 247 3.55 18.85 -5.45
C PRO A 247 2.75 17.88 -6.31
N GLY A 248 2.98 17.91 -7.62
CA GLY A 248 2.25 17.12 -8.62
C GLY A 248 2.96 15.85 -9.06
N ASP A 249 4.23 15.64 -8.69
CA ASP A 249 4.99 14.46 -9.09
C ASP A 249 4.56 13.19 -8.32
N TYR A 250 5.04 12.02 -8.78
CA TYR A 250 4.64 10.71 -8.22
C TYR A 250 5.57 10.20 -7.13
N THR A 251 6.51 10.99 -6.62
CA THR A 251 7.37 10.56 -5.51
C THR A 251 6.55 10.30 -4.23
N PRO A 252 7.01 9.40 -3.36
CA PRO A 252 6.30 9.11 -2.10
C PRO A 252 6.03 10.35 -1.24
N PRO A 253 6.98 11.29 -1.03
CA PRO A 253 6.72 12.51 -0.29
C PRO A 253 5.61 13.37 -0.91
N SER A 254 5.61 13.52 -2.23
CA SER A 254 4.60 14.30 -2.96
C SER A 254 3.22 13.68 -2.88
N ARG A 255 3.12 12.34 -3.01
CA ARG A 255 1.86 11.61 -2.84
C ARG A 255 1.35 11.66 -1.39
N PHE A 256 2.25 11.61 -0.39
CA PHE A 256 1.89 11.79 1.01
C PHE A 256 1.24 13.15 1.26
N LEU A 257 1.87 14.22 0.76
CA LEU A 257 1.35 15.59 0.88
C LEU A 257 0.00 15.74 0.17
N ARG A 258 -0.14 15.24 -1.07
CA ARG A 258 -1.41 15.28 -1.81
C ARG A 258 -2.52 14.53 -1.09
N ALA A 259 -2.26 13.28 -0.68
CA ALA A 259 -3.25 12.51 0.06
C ALA A 259 -3.65 13.20 1.36
N THR A 260 -2.70 13.76 2.12
CA THR A 260 -2.98 14.53 3.33
C THR A 260 -3.82 15.75 3.03
N ALA A 261 -3.39 16.60 2.09
CA ALA A 261 -4.09 17.85 1.77
C ALA A 261 -5.53 17.57 1.28
N LEU A 262 -5.71 16.60 0.37
CA LEU A 262 -7.03 16.29 -0.17
C LEU A 262 -7.95 15.61 0.85
N THR A 263 -7.41 14.75 1.72
CA THR A 263 -8.21 14.12 2.78
C THR A 263 -8.71 15.13 3.80
N TYR A 264 -7.86 16.09 4.20
CA TYR A 264 -8.23 17.12 5.15
C TYR A 264 -9.04 18.28 4.54
N ALA A 265 -8.87 18.53 3.24
CA ALA A 265 -9.68 19.51 2.49
C ALA A 265 -11.07 18.96 2.10
N ALA A 266 -11.28 17.66 2.20
CA ALA A 266 -12.52 17.01 1.78
C ALA A 266 -13.71 17.54 2.56
N ALA A 267 -14.79 17.89 1.85
CA ALA A 267 -16.05 18.25 2.50
C ALA A 267 -16.62 17.04 3.26
N PRO A 268 -17.27 17.26 4.41
CA PRO A 268 -17.92 16.18 5.14
C PRO A 268 -18.98 15.49 4.26
N VAL A 269 -18.97 14.17 4.24
CA VAL A 269 -19.94 13.33 3.50
C VAL A 269 -20.87 12.65 4.51
N ALA A 270 -22.15 12.51 4.15
CA ALA A 270 -23.16 12.05 5.09
C ALA A 270 -23.05 10.56 5.42
N SER A 271 -22.68 9.73 4.46
CA SER A 271 -22.72 8.28 4.57
C SER A 271 -21.41 7.61 4.17
N ALA A 272 -21.25 6.35 4.63
CA ALA A 272 -20.13 5.50 4.22
C ALA A 272 -20.04 5.30 2.69
N THR A 273 -21.18 5.22 2.00
CA THR A 273 -21.22 5.08 0.53
C THR A 273 -20.68 6.34 -0.17
N GLU A 274 -21.07 7.52 0.29
CA GLU A 274 -20.51 8.79 -0.21
C GLU A 274 -19.03 8.90 0.13
N GLY A 275 -18.62 8.45 1.34
CA GLY A 275 -17.23 8.38 1.74
C GLY A 275 -16.39 7.47 0.84
N ALA A 276 -16.94 6.32 0.46
CA ALA A 276 -16.28 5.42 -0.49
C ALA A 276 -16.10 6.08 -1.87
N ASN A 277 -17.12 6.77 -2.38
CA ASN A 277 -17.02 7.53 -3.63
C ASN A 277 -15.96 8.63 -3.53
N LEU A 278 -15.97 9.43 -2.45
CA LEU A 278 -14.97 10.47 -2.21
C LEU A 278 -13.55 9.89 -2.14
N ALA A 279 -13.38 8.73 -1.51
CA ALA A 279 -12.08 8.05 -1.45
C ALA A 279 -11.54 7.70 -2.86
N PHE A 280 -12.39 7.26 -3.79
CA PHE A 280 -11.99 7.03 -5.18
C PHE A 280 -11.57 8.34 -5.87
N HIS A 281 -12.24 9.46 -5.63
CA HIS A 281 -11.85 10.76 -6.17
C HIS A 281 -10.47 11.20 -5.64
N ILE A 282 -10.20 11.02 -4.36
CA ILE A 282 -8.89 11.32 -3.78
C ILE A 282 -7.79 10.41 -4.37
N LEU A 283 -8.09 9.11 -4.53
CA LEU A 283 -7.16 8.15 -5.13
C LEU A 283 -6.82 8.48 -6.58
N ASN A 284 -7.72 9.11 -7.34
CA ASN A 284 -7.42 9.58 -8.70
C ASN A 284 -6.26 10.59 -8.73
N ALA A 285 -6.02 11.33 -7.66
CA ALA A 285 -4.90 12.27 -7.58
C ALA A 285 -3.52 11.60 -7.43
N VAL A 286 -3.48 10.31 -7.12
CA VAL A 286 -2.27 9.51 -6.97
C VAL A 286 -2.22 8.32 -7.94
N ASP A 287 -3.19 8.21 -8.82
CA ASP A 287 -3.27 7.21 -9.90
C ASP A 287 -2.13 7.45 -10.90
N ILE A 288 -1.33 6.42 -11.17
CA ILE A 288 -0.18 6.49 -12.07
C ILE A 288 -0.57 5.85 -13.41
N PRO A 289 -0.74 6.65 -14.47
CA PRO A 289 -0.93 6.12 -15.81
C PRO A 289 0.35 5.46 -16.32
N ILE A 290 0.21 4.35 -17.05
CA ILE A 290 1.36 3.63 -17.61
C ILE A 290 2.22 4.58 -18.45
N GLY A 291 3.54 4.57 -18.20
CA GLY A 291 4.51 5.42 -18.89
C GLY A 291 4.83 6.74 -18.17
N ALA A 292 4.04 7.16 -17.15
CA ALA A 292 4.33 8.37 -16.39
C ALA A 292 5.54 8.18 -15.44
N VAL A 293 5.78 6.95 -14.98
CA VAL A 293 6.92 6.56 -14.15
C VAL A 293 7.56 5.34 -14.77
N ALA A 294 8.88 5.38 -14.95
CA ALA A 294 9.64 4.28 -15.50
C ALA A 294 11.00 4.18 -14.81
N GLU A 295 11.47 2.96 -14.64
CA GLU A 295 12.82 2.66 -14.15
C GLU A 295 13.56 1.73 -15.10
N LYS A 296 14.88 1.79 -15.06
CA LYS A 296 15.73 0.89 -15.83
C LYS A 296 15.73 -0.48 -15.13
N ALA A 297 15.29 -1.52 -15.83
CA ALA A 297 15.14 -2.86 -15.30
C ALA A 297 15.77 -3.91 -16.22
N GLY A 298 16.34 -4.95 -15.60
CA GLY A 298 16.95 -6.06 -16.33
C GLY A 298 18.32 -5.73 -16.97
N PRO A 299 18.93 -6.70 -17.67
CA PRO A 299 20.24 -6.56 -18.28
C PRO A 299 20.21 -5.62 -19.50
N VAL A 300 21.33 -4.96 -19.76
CA VAL A 300 21.52 -4.17 -20.99
C VAL A 300 21.49 -5.11 -22.21
N LYS A 301 20.63 -4.81 -23.18
CA LYS A 301 20.52 -5.52 -24.45
C LYS A 301 20.66 -4.51 -25.59
N ASP A 302 21.53 -4.79 -26.56
CA ASP A 302 21.83 -3.91 -27.70
C ASP A 302 22.13 -2.46 -27.30
N GLY A 303 22.93 -2.29 -26.23
CA GLY A 303 23.32 -0.97 -25.69
C GLY A 303 22.19 -0.20 -24.98
N LYS A 304 21.01 -0.78 -24.82
CA LYS A 304 19.87 -0.18 -24.11
C LYS A 304 19.45 -1.05 -22.93
N GLN A 305 19.18 -0.41 -21.81
CA GLN A 305 18.56 -1.06 -20.67
C GLN A 305 17.03 -0.97 -20.80
N PRO A 306 16.30 -2.09 -20.68
CA PRO A 306 14.84 -2.07 -20.74
C PRO A 306 14.25 -1.18 -19.65
N LEU A 307 13.05 -0.65 -19.91
CA LEU A 307 12.29 0.12 -18.92
C LEU A 307 11.15 -0.75 -18.39
N ALA A 308 11.00 -0.76 -17.05
CA ALA A 308 9.80 -1.19 -16.38
C ALA A 308 8.93 0.04 -16.11
N TYR A 309 7.67 -0.02 -16.51
CA TYR A 309 6.72 1.07 -16.33
C TYR A 309 5.84 0.80 -15.11
N GLU A 310 5.86 1.70 -14.15
CA GLU A 310 4.91 1.67 -13.04
C GLU A 310 3.52 2.07 -13.52
N GLN A 311 2.53 1.46 -12.91
CA GLN A 311 1.12 1.81 -13.10
C GLN A 311 0.32 1.45 -11.86
N THR A 312 -0.78 2.15 -11.62
CA THR A 312 -1.75 1.77 -10.58
C THR A 312 -2.48 0.50 -11.02
N GLN A 313 -2.09 -0.66 -10.50
CA GLN A 313 -2.66 -1.94 -10.92
C GLN A 313 -4.08 -2.13 -10.43
N TRP A 314 -4.34 -1.68 -9.21
CA TRP A 314 -5.66 -1.69 -8.61
C TRP A 314 -5.78 -0.67 -7.48
N ILE A 315 -7.01 -0.32 -7.21
CA ILE A 315 -7.43 0.55 -6.12
C ILE A 315 -8.48 -0.20 -5.30
N THR A 316 -8.35 -0.14 -3.97
CA THR A 316 -9.34 -0.66 -3.01
C THR A 316 -9.83 0.46 -2.11
N VAL A 317 -11.09 0.35 -1.70
CA VAL A 317 -11.69 1.21 -0.67
C VAL A 317 -12.45 0.31 0.31
N TYR A 318 -12.20 0.48 1.60
CA TYR A 318 -12.83 -0.30 2.66
C TYR A 318 -13.68 0.58 3.55
N ASP A 319 -14.94 0.24 3.71
CA ASP A 319 -15.82 0.73 4.76
C ASP A 319 -15.70 -0.23 5.96
N LEU A 320 -14.98 0.20 6.98
CA LEU A 320 -14.70 -0.65 8.15
C LEU A 320 -15.92 -0.85 9.04
N LYS A 321 -16.88 0.10 9.07
CA LYS A 321 -18.11 0.00 9.85
C LYS A 321 -19.05 -1.03 9.27
N ASN A 322 -19.36 -0.94 7.98
CA ASN A 322 -20.33 -1.83 7.32
C ASN A 322 -19.65 -3.06 6.70
N LYS A 323 -18.31 -3.20 6.81
CA LYS A 323 -17.49 -4.29 6.28
C LYS A 323 -17.76 -4.51 4.79
N THR A 324 -17.63 -3.41 4.02
CA THR A 324 -17.76 -3.45 2.56
C THR A 324 -16.43 -3.07 1.91
N ALA A 325 -15.97 -3.91 1.02
CA ALA A 325 -14.79 -3.68 0.19
C ALA A 325 -15.21 -3.28 -1.22
N TYR A 326 -14.65 -2.21 -1.73
CA TYR A 326 -14.80 -1.77 -3.12
C TYR A 326 -13.45 -1.85 -3.81
N PHE A 327 -13.45 -2.11 -5.11
CA PHE A 327 -12.22 -2.14 -5.88
C PHE A 327 -12.44 -1.85 -7.36
N ARG A 328 -11.38 -1.38 -8.01
CA ARG A 328 -11.22 -1.29 -9.46
C ARG A 328 -9.80 -1.68 -9.86
N THR A 329 -9.59 -1.94 -11.14
CA THR A 329 -8.25 -2.22 -11.69
C THR A 329 -7.89 -1.19 -12.76
N TYR A 330 -6.62 -1.15 -13.17
CA TYR A 330 -6.18 -0.28 -14.25
C TYR A 330 -6.99 -0.47 -15.55
N GLY A 331 -7.22 -1.71 -15.94
CA GLY A 331 -7.96 -2.02 -17.17
C GLY A 331 -9.48 -1.94 -17.03
N ASN A 332 -10.02 -1.96 -15.80
CA ASN A 332 -11.46 -1.88 -15.56
C ASN A 332 -11.77 -0.89 -14.46
N LEU A 333 -12.18 0.31 -14.87
CA LEU A 333 -12.47 1.44 -13.98
C LEU A 333 -13.83 1.33 -13.28
N ASN A 334 -14.69 0.36 -13.67
CA ASN A 334 -15.97 0.16 -13.02
C ASN A 334 -15.76 -0.31 -11.58
N MET A 335 -16.41 0.37 -10.67
CA MET A 335 -16.38 0.05 -9.25
C MET A 335 -17.12 -1.27 -8.99
N ARG A 336 -16.47 -2.20 -8.32
CA ARG A 336 -17.05 -3.48 -7.86
C ARG A 336 -17.01 -3.51 -6.35
N LYS A 337 -17.96 -4.17 -5.73
CA LYS A 337 -18.03 -4.30 -4.26
C LYS A 337 -18.20 -5.74 -3.82
N ILE A 338 -17.72 -6.01 -2.61
CA ILE A 338 -17.96 -7.22 -1.85
C ILE A 338 -18.41 -6.80 -0.45
N GLU A 339 -19.60 -7.23 -0.07
CA GLU A 339 -20.09 -7.04 1.29
C GLU A 339 -19.52 -8.17 2.17
N VAL A 340 -18.39 -7.90 2.80
CA VAL A 340 -17.64 -8.87 3.62
C VAL A 340 -18.50 -9.39 4.77
N SER A 341 -19.41 -8.56 5.28
CA SER A 341 -20.39 -8.97 6.30
C SER A 341 -21.36 -10.08 5.86
N LYS A 342 -21.52 -10.29 4.53
CA LYS A 342 -22.36 -11.33 3.95
C LYS A 342 -21.57 -12.55 3.47
N VAL A 343 -20.25 -12.51 3.53
CA VAL A 343 -19.41 -13.63 3.12
C VAL A 343 -19.50 -14.75 4.16
N GLN A 344 -19.73 -15.98 3.69
CA GLN A 344 -19.70 -17.17 4.55
C GLN A 344 -18.25 -17.62 4.74
N PHE A 345 -17.68 -17.32 5.91
CA PHE A 345 -16.30 -17.66 6.25
C PHE A 345 -16.15 -19.03 6.94
N ASP A 346 -17.12 -19.92 6.81
CA ASP A 346 -17.07 -21.26 7.43
C ASP A 346 -16.58 -22.35 6.48
N GLY A 347 -16.04 -21.97 5.33
CA GLY A 347 -15.44 -22.89 4.35
C GLY A 347 -14.17 -23.56 4.85
N SER A 348 -13.72 -24.60 4.15
CA SER A 348 -12.49 -25.34 4.46
C SER A 348 -11.28 -24.93 3.59
N ALA A 349 -11.48 -24.10 2.57
CA ALA A 349 -10.46 -23.68 1.62
C ALA A 349 -10.53 -22.18 1.33
N ILE A 350 -9.39 -21.59 0.99
CA ILE A 350 -9.33 -20.23 0.48
C ILE A 350 -10.02 -20.18 -0.87
N GLN A 351 -10.87 -19.17 -1.07
CA GLN A 351 -11.51 -18.90 -2.34
C GLN A 351 -10.82 -17.72 -3.03
N HIS A 352 -10.59 -17.85 -4.33
CA HIS A 352 -10.01 -16.79 -5.15
C HIS A 352 -11.00 -16.30 -6.19
N MET A 353 -11.13 -14.98 -6.30
CA MET A 353 -11.95 -14.33 -7.32
C MET A 353 -11.05 -13.44 -8.18
N PRO A 354 -11.10 -13.54 -9.52
CA PRO A 354 -10.29 -12.70 -10.38
C PRO A 354 -10.70 -11.22 -10.24
N MET A 355 -9.71 -10.35 -10.21
CA MET A 355 -9.93 -8.92 -10.40
C MET A 355 -9.93 -8.65 -11.91
N ALA A 356 -11.13 -8.59 -12.52
CA ALA A 356 -11.25 -8.39 -13.97
C ALA A 356 -10.48 -7.15 -14.43
N ARG A 357 -9.72 -7.29 -15.52
CA ARG A 357 -8.85 -6.25 -16.08
C ARG A 357 -9.34 -5.71 -17.42
N ASP A 358 -10.32 -6.37 -18.04
CA ASP A 358 -10.85 -5.95 -19.32
C ASP A 358 -11.68 -4.70 -19.16
N MET A 359 -11.45 -3.72 -20.05
CA MET A 359 -12.24 -2.50 -20.08
C MET A 359 -13.71 -2.86 -20.30
N LEU A 360 -14.57 -2.30 -19.46
CA LEU A 360 -16.00 -2.47 -19.56
C LEU A 360 -16.65 -1.07 -19.53
N ALA A 361 -17.40 -0.75 -20.58
CA ALA A 361 -18.20 0.46 -20.66
C ALA A 361 -19.67 0.08 -20.79
N GLU A 362 -20.54 0.82 -20.13
CA GLU A 362 -21.97 0.75 -20.36
C GLU A 362 -22.28 1.43 -21.69
N ASP A 363 -22.92 0.72 -22.62
CA ASP A 363 -23.33 1.26 -23.90
C ASP A 363 -24.72 1.90 -23.77
N LEU A 364 -24.73 3.23 -23.82
CA LEU A 364 -25.97 4.03 -23.76
C LEU A 364 -26.49 4.42 -25.15
N THR A 365 -25.97 3.83 -26.23
CA THR A 365 -26.43 4.09 -27.59
C THR A 365 -27.93 3.76 -27.71
N PRO A 366 -28.80 4.71 -28.07
CA PRO A 366 -30.19 4.43 -28.26
C PRO A 366 -30.41 3.36 -29.35
N ALA A 367 -31.27 2.37 -29.07
CA ALA A 367 -31.64 1.40 -30.07
C ALA A 367 -32.19 2.13 -31.35
N ALA A 368 -31.73 1.73 -32.52
CA ALA A 368 -32.25 2.25 -33.75
C ALA A 368 -33.79 2.03 -33.77
N LYS A 369 -34.53 3.12 -34.00
CA LYS A 369 -36.00 2.99 -34.23
C LYS A 369 -36.19 2.14 -35.48
N ARG A 370 -36.74 0.96 -35.33
CA ARG A 370 -37.16 0.10 -36.44
C ARG A 370 -38.39 0.69 -37.11
#